data_5c1826db22e16344e4bbe16956d69350
#
_entry.id   5c1826db22e16344e4bbe16956d69350
#
_cell.length_a   1.000
_cell.length_b   1.000
_cell.length_c   1.000
_cell.angle_alpha   90.00
_cell.angle_beta   90.00
_cell.angle_gamma   90.00
#
_symmetry.space_group_name_H-M   'P 1'
#
loop_
_entity.id
_entity.type
_entity.pdbx_description
1 polymer ?
#
loop_
_entity_poly.entity_id
_entity_poly.type
_entity_poly.pdbx_seq_one_letter_code
_entity_poly.pdbx_strand_id
1 'polypeptide(L)'
;MTDITTIYRAAHAVYLPEDEHTPVQGPATVLVSGEQITAVFDEQDAELPDEFTYTDATVVDVPDDQVLIPGLVDTHVHVNEPGRTEWEGFASVTRAAAAGGVTTLLDMPLNSIPSTVTVDALDAKQDVAAPKSKVNVGFWGGVVPENLGTGDLRALWERGVFGFKCFLLHSGVDEFQPLSTGQLRQAMTEIAEFDGLLIVHAEDADEIATGEAKVDAAGGIDETFDSFLASRPSSAEAKAIATVIEAAEATGCRAHILHLSDSGSIDQIAAARDRGVRITAETCPHYLTLFSEEIQNGATQYKCCPPVRTAGNRERLWKGLVDGVISTVVSDHSPCTAELKKFAEVADAQASANERNELTAFSALAATGNDLGAGGADGRGSGGSFGEAWGGIGSVQLGLPVVWSQARLRGLSLADVIGWMCQAPAEWAGLHDRGAIQEGRRADLATVSADDAFVVLPDELHQRNKVTAYAQRALAGVVTRTWIGGKPVYVRPATPHVPAVELDDDAVFPADVRPFTLRP
;
A
#
# COMPACT_ATOMS: atom_id res chain seq x y z
N MET A 1 -37.34 14.18 3.08
CA MET A 1 -36.69 13.51 4.24
C MET A 1 -35.77 12.44 3.68
N THR A 2 -34.52 12.50 4.05
CA THR A 2 -33.51 11.50 3.66
C THR A 2 -33.57 10.29 4.61
N ASP A 3 -33.71 9.10 4.04
CA ASP A 3 -33.82 7.86 4.82
C ASP A 3 -32.42 7.39 5.25
N ILE A 4 -32.15 7.40 6.54
CA ILE A 4 -30.88 6.99 7.11
C ILE A 4 -30.93 5.49 7.39
N THR A 5 -29.96 4.77 6.84
CA THR A 5 -29.84 3.32 6.98
C THR A 5 -28.87 2.92 8.10
N THR A 6 -27.86 3.74 8.36
CA THR A 6 -26.86 3.48 9.41
C THR A 6 -26.41 4.78 10.07
N ILE A 7 -26.24 4.74 11.40
CA ILE A 7 -25.70 5.83 12.21
C ILE A 7 -24.47 5.30 12.93
N TYR A 8 -23.31 5.90 12.67
CA TYR A 8 -22.09 5.62 13.44
C TYR A 8 -21.92 6.70 14.50
N ARG A 9 -21.66 6.28 15.75
CA ARG A 9 -21.36 7.16 16.88
C ARG A 9 -19.99 6.83 17.39
N ALA A 10 -19.10 7.81 17.39
CA ALA A 10 -17.71 7.60 17.80
C ALA A 10 -17.25 8.72 18.73
N ALA A 11 -16.68 8.37 19.89
CA ALA A 11 -15.97 9.30 20.75
C ALA A 11 -14.70 9.83 20.06
N HIS A 12 -14.14 9.02 19.16
CA HIS A 12 -12.97 9.35 18.35
C HIS A 12 -13.20 8.96 16.90
N ALA A 13 -13.12 9.93 16.00
CA ALA A 13 -13.16 9.72 14.55
C ALA A 13 -12.12 10.61 13.88
N VAL A 14 -11.61 10.17 12.72
CA VAL A 14 -10.83 11.02 11.82
C VAL A 14 -11.74 11.35 10.63
N TYR A 15 -12.10 12.62 10.47
CA TYR A 15 -13.00 13.09 9.42
C TYR A 15 -12.48 14.38 8.79
N LEU A 16 -13.01 14.71 7.61
CA LEU A 16 -12.67 15.92 6.87
C LEU A 16 -13.84 16.91 6.98
N PRO A 17 -13.70 18.02 7.74
CA PRO A 17 -14.70 19.07 7.77
C PRO A 17 -14.94 19.68 6.39
N GLU A 18 -16.13 20.25 6.15
CA GLU A 18 -16.57 20.72 4.82
C GLU A 18 -15.64 21.79 4.22
N ASP A 19 -15.16 22.71 5.03
CA ASP A 19 -14.31 23.83 4.59
C ASP A 19 -12.79 23.57 4.78
N GLU A 20 -12.39 22.35 5.15
CA GLU A 20 -11.01 22.01 5.44
C GLU A 20 -10.41 21.09 4.36
N HIS A 21 -9.09 21.11 4.24
CA HIS A 21 -8.33 20.24 3.35
C HIS A 21 -7.51 19.18 4.09
N THR A 22 -7.51 19.25 5.42
CA THR A 22 -6.73 18.37 6.28
C THR A 22 -7.67 17.64 7.23
N PRO A 23 -7.55 16.32 7.38
CA PRO A 23 -8.36 15.56 8.33
C PRO A 23 -8.12 16.01 9.77
N VAL A 24 -9.18 16.00 10.56
CA VAL A 24 -9.14 16.28 12.00
C VAL A 24 -9.56 15.05 12.79
N GLN A 25 -9.11 14.96 14.05
CA GLN A 25 -9.57 13.92 14.96
C GLN A 25 -10.43 14.53 16.07
N GLY A 26 -11.64 13.98 16.26
CA GLY A 26 -12.59 14.41 17.29
C GLY A 26 -13.76 13.44 17.41
N PRO A 27 -14.75 13.75 18.28
CA PRO A 27 -15.99 12.99 18.33
C PRO A 27 -16.77 13.19 17.02
N ALA A 28 -17.56 12.18 16.61
CA ALA A 28 -18.43 12.33 15.45
C ALA A 28 -19.67 11.44 15.51
N THR A 29 -20.77 11.97 14.95
CA THR A 29 -21.92 11.19 14.49
C THR A 29 -21.95 11.22 12.96
N VAL A 30 -21.91 10.05 12.31
CA VAL A 30 -21.91 9.93 10.85
C VAL A 30 -23.19 9.26 10.40
N LEU A 31 -23.97 9.95 9.57
CA LEU A 31 -25.21 9.45 8.99
C LEU A 31 -24.96 8.88 7.59
N VAL A 32 -25.49 7.69 7.35
CA VAL A 32 -25.36 6.98 6.07
C VAL A 32 -26.74 6.66 5.51
N SER A 33 -26.96 7.01 4.25
CA SER A 33 -28.13 6.60 3.45
C SER A 33 -27.67 5.72 2.30
N GLY A 34 -28.15 4.48 2.27
CA GLY A 34 -27.65 3.50 1.30
C GLY A 34 -26.14 3.25 1.47
N GLU A 35 -25.35 3.71 0.52
CA GLU A 35 -23.88 3.53 0.54
C GLU A 35 -23.11 4.85 0.76
N GLN A 36 -23.82 5.99 0.94
CA GLN A 36 -23.21 7.32 1.02
C GLN A 36 -23.37 7.95 2.39
N ILE A 37 -22.36 8.69 2.81
CA ILE A 37 -22.38 9.57 3.97
C ILE A 37 -23.23 10.78 3.62
N THR A 38 -24.28 11.04 4.38
CA THR A 38 -25.23 12.13 4.14
C THR A 38 -25.05 13.31 5.10
N ALA A 39 -24.43 13.07 6.24
CA ALA A 39 -24.05 14.13 7.18
C ALA A 39 -22.94 13.64 8.12
N VAL A 40 -22.12 14.57 8.60
CA VAL A 40 -21.13 14.38 9.65
C VAL A 40 -21.29 15.49 10.67
N PHE A 41 -21.49 15.12 11.94
CA PHE A 41 -21.56 16.06 13.07
C PHE A 41 -20.33 15.83 13.96
N ASP A 42 -19.81 16.91 14.52
CA ASP A 42 -18.61 16.93 15.39
C ASP A 42 -18.92 16.59 16.87
N GLU A 43 -19.99 15.84 17.11
CA GLU A 43 -20.45 15.36 18.40
C GLU A 43 -20.74 13.85 18.31
N GLN A 44 -20.43 13.08 19.36
CA GLN A 44 -20.66 11.62 19.39
C GLN A 44 -22.16 11.27 19.38
N ASP A 45 -22.99 12.06 20.05
CA ASP A 45 -24.44 11.87 20.21
C ASP A 45 -25.19 13.12 19.74
N ALA A 46 -24.95 13.51 18.48
CA ALA A 46 -25.58 14.68 17.90
C ALA A 46 -27.12 14.58 17.90
N GLU A 47 -27.83 15.67 18.21
CA GLU A 47 -29.27 15.78 17.98
C GLU A 47 -29.52 15.84 16.47
N LEU A 48 -30.23 14.82 15.95
CA LEU A 48 -30.43 14.67 14.52
C LEU A 48 -31.54 15.60 14.03
N PRO A 49 -31.33 16.38 12.94
CA PRO A 49 -32.32 17.25 12.37
C PRO A 49 -33.56 16.51 11.86
N ASP A 50 -34.74 17.18 11.91
CA ASP A 50 -36.05 16.63 11.48
C ASP A 50 -36.12 16.26 9.99
N GLU A 51 -35.13 16.67 9.20
CA GLU A 51 -35.07 16.36 7.76
C GLU A 51 -34.63 14.91 7.48
N PHE A 52 -34.08 14.21 8.49
CA PHE A 52 -33.71 12.81 8.39
C PHE A 52 -34.77 11.88 8.96
N THR A 53 -34.95 10.73 8.33
CA THR A 53 -35.79 9.62 8.82
C THR A 53 -34.84 8.48 9.20
N TYR A 54 -34.92 7.99 10.44
CA TYR A 54 -34.00 6.98 10.99
C TYR A 54 -34.70 5.91 11.83
N THR A 55 -36.00 5.69 11.61
CA THR A 55 -36.82 4.77 12.42
C THR A 55 -36.30 3.33 12.40
N ASP A 56 -35.73 2.89 11.28
CA ASP A 56 -35.18 1.55 11.06
C ASP A 56 -33.66 1.56 10.91
N ALA A 57 -32.98 2.66 11.25
CA ALA A 57 -31.54 2.78 11.10
C ALA A 57 -30.79 1.85 12.06
N THR A 58 -29.75 1.19 11.54
CA THR A 58 -28.79 0.46 12.38
C THR A 58 -27.87 1.45 13.08
N VAL A 59 -27.81 1.41 14.40
CA VAL A 59 -26.84 2.21 15.17
C VAL A 59 -25.59 1.37 15.42
N VAL A 60 -24.44 1.93 15.06
CA VAL A 60 -23.12 1.36 15.31
C VAL A 60 -22.39 2.27 16.31
N ASP A 61 -22.41 1.88 17.57
CA ASP A 61 -21.62 2.56 18.60
C ASP A 61 -20.18 2.04 18.50
N VAL A 62 -19.24 2.94 18.18
CA VAL A 62 -17.81 2.65 18.14
C VAL A 62 -17.29 2.65 19.58
N PRO A 63 -16.61 1.60 20.04
CA PRO A 63 -16.02 1.57 21.38
C PRO A 63 -15.09 2.78 21.63
N ASP A 64 -15.10 3.33 22.84
CA ASP A 64 -14.35 4.55 23.20
C ASP A 64 -12.81 4.39 23.08
N ASP A 65 -12.30 3.16 23.07
CA ASP A 65 -10.90 2.80 22.85
C ASP A 65 -10.55 2.64 21.35
N GLN A 66 -11.52 2.87 20.46
CA GLN A 66 -11.35 2.76 19.01
C GLN A 66 -11.58 4.10 18.31
N VAL A 67 -10.94 4.26 17.18
CA VAL A 67 -11.10 5.43 16.29
C VAL A 67 -11.80 5.00 15.02
N LEU A 68 -12.89 5.69 14.66
CA LEU A 68 -13.52 5.55 13.34
C LEU A 68 -12.69 6.31 12.31
N ILE A 69 -12.29 5.64 11.24
CA ILE A 69 -11.47 6.21 10.17
C ILE A 69 -12.11 5.96 8.80
N PRO A 70 -11.83 6.77 7.77
CA PRO A 70 -12.16 6.40 6.39
C PRO A 70 -11.40 5.13 6.02
N GLY A 71 -11.97 4.33 5.14
CA GLY A 71 -11.27 3.17 4.59
C GLY A 71 -10.01 3.57 3.83
N LEU A 72 -8.94 2.82 4.03
CA LEU A 72 -7.67 3.05 3.36
C LEU A 72 -7.81 2.83 1.85
N VAL A 73 -7.04 3.62 1.09
CA VAL A 73 -6.94 3.54 -0.37
C VAL A 73 -5.50 3.17 -0.75
N ASP A 74 -5.31 1.96 -1.22
CA ASP A 74 -3.99 1.45 -1.60
C ASP A 74 -3.87 1.38 -3.13
N THR A 75 -3.17 2.33 -3.68
CA THR A 75 -3.03 2.48 -5.13
C THR A 75 -1.87 1.69 -5.73
N HIS A 76 -1.15 0.90 -4.91
CA HIS A 76 0.00 0.12 -5.36
C HIS A 76 -0.03 -1.31 -4.81
N VAL A 77 -0.71 -2.21 -5.52
CA VAL A 77 -0.84 -3.61 -5.12
C VAL A 77 -0.59 -4.53 -6.31
N HIS A 78 0.22 -5.57 -6.13
CA HIS A 78 0.44 -6.62 -7.12
C HIS A 78 -0.36 -7.87 -6.78
N VAL A 79 -1.51 -8.05 -7.44
CA VAL A 79 -2.39 -9.20 -7.23
C VAL A 79 -1.89 -10.45 -7.95
N ASN A 80 -1.17 -10.26 -9.06
CA ASN A 80 -0.54 -11.34 -9.84
C ASN A 80 -1.53 -12.34 -10.49
N GLU A 81 -2.80 -12.02 -10.57
CA GLU A 81 -3.84 -12.84 -11.19
C GLU A 81 -4.47 -12.07 -12.37
N PRO A 82 -4.72 -12.76 -13.50
CA PRO A 82 -4.46 -14.17 -13.81
C PRO A 82 -2.98 -14.51 -14.04
N GLY A 83 -2.68 -15.78 -14.12
CA GLY A 83 -1.40 -16.35 -14.61
C GLY A 83 -0.36 -16.66 -13.54
N ARG A 84 -0.30 -15.89 -12.42
CA ARG A 84 0.58 -16.16 -11.28
C ARG A 84 -0.20 -16.11 -9.96
N THR A 85 -1.37 -16.73 -9.95
CA THR A 85 -2.27 -16.75 -8.78
C THR A 85 -1.62 -17.43 -7.56
N GLU A 86 -0.63 -18.29 -7.77
CA GLU A 86 0.15 -18.90 -6.68
C GLU A 86 1.00 -17.87 -5.91
N TRP A 87 1.30 -16.70 -6.49
CA TRP A 87 2.00 -15.63 -5.78
C TRP A 87 1.05 -14.84 -4.86
N GLU A 88 -0.20 -14.61 -5.28
CA GLU A 88 -1.24 -13.97 -4.47
C GLU A 88 -2.64 -14.33 -4.97
N GLY A 89 -3.34 -13.46 -5.63
CA GLY A 89 -4.68 -13.62 -6.17
C GLY A 89 -5.73 -12.74 -5.48
N PHE A 90 -6.82 -12.43 -6.22
CA PHE A 90 -7.85 -11.51 -5.74
C PHE A 90 -8.55 -11.97 -4.47
N ALA A 91 -8.77 -13.27 -4.31
CA ALA A 91 -9.45 -13.79 -3.12
C ALA A 91 -8.66 -13.57 -1.83
N SER A 92 -7.34 -13.79 -1.85
CA SER A 92 -6.48 -13.65 -0.67
C SER A 92 -6.12 -12.18 -0.41
N VAL A 93 -5.67 -11.44 -1.43
CA VAL A 93 -5.27 -10.05 -1.27
C VAL A 93 -6.41 -9.17 -0.77
N THR A 94 -7.64 -9.37 -1.27
CA THR A 94 -8.78 -8.54 -0.86
C THR A 94 -9.28 -8.85 0.55
N ARG A 95 -9.08 -10.08 1.04
CA ARG A 95 -9.26 -10.43 2.47
C ARG A 95 -8.19 -9.78 3.32
N ALA A 96 -6.92 -9.86 2.92
CA ALA A 96 -5.83 -9.20 3.61
C ALA A 96 -6.02 -7.67 3.64
N ALA A 97 -6.47 -7.09 2.54
CA ALA A 97 -6.83 -5.68 2.44
C ALA A 97 -7.93 -5.31 3.44
N ALA A 98 -9.07 -6.04 3.45
CA ALA A 98 -10.16 -5.81 4.38
C ALA A 98 -9.69 -5.91 5.84
N ALA A 99 -8.87 -6.91 6.19
CA ALA A 99 -8.32 -7.08 7.53
C ALA A 99 -7.31 -5.99 7.91
N GLY A 100 -6.70 -5.31 6.93
CA GLY A 100 -5.84 -4.15 7.12
C GLY A 100 -6.56 -2.79 7.09
N GLY A 101 -7.89 -2.76 6.95
CA GLY A 101 -8.67 -1.53 6.83
C GLY A 101 -8.69 -0.91 5.42
N VAL A 102 -8.10 -1.60 4.44
CA VAL A 102 -8.08 -1.17 3.04
C VAL A 102 -9.42 -1.52 2.39
N THR A 103 -10.15 -0.50 1.96
CA THR A 103 -11.47 -0.65 1.29
C THR A 103 -11.39 -0.54 -0.22
N THR A 104 -10.30 0.03 -0.70
CA THR A 104 -10.05 0.23 -2.13
C THR A 104 -8.60 -0.07 -2.44
N LEU A 105 -8.35 -0.90 -3.45
CA LEU A 105 -7.01 -1.15 -3.98
C LEU A 105 -6.98 -0.99 -5.49
N LEU A 106 -5.83 -0.56 -6.03
CA LEU A 106 -5.57 -0.53 -7.46
C LEU A 106 -4.47 -1.54 -7.80
N ASP A 107 -4.84 -2.52 -8.64
CA ASP A 107 -3.93 -3.59 -9.07
C ASP A 107 -3.01 -3.13 -10.20
N MET A 108 -1.73 -3.45 -10.06
CA MET A 108 -0.69 -3.16 -11.04
C MET A 108 -0.85 -4.00 -12.33
N PRO A 109 -0.38 -3.48 -13.49
CA PRO A 109 -0.62 -4.14 -14.78
C PRO A 109 0.24 -5.36 -15.01
N LEU A 110 1.24 -5.60 -14.17
CA LEU A 110 2.20 -6.70 -14.30
C LEU A 110 2.16 -7.58 -13.08
N ASN A 111 2.83 -8.52 -13.12
CA ASN A 111 3.08 -9.93 -13.04
C ASN A 111 1.89 -10.81 -13.48
N SER A 112 0.70 -10.28 -13.75
CA SER A 112 -0.38 -11.07 -14.37
C SER A 112 -0.01 -11.49 -15.81
N ILE A 113 -0.55 -12.61 -16.26
CA ILE A 113 -0.39 -13.15 -17.61
C ILE A 113 -1.78 -13.37 -18.21
N PRO A 114 -2.16 -12.57 -19.24
CA PRO A 114 -1.40 -11.50 -19.86
C PRO A 114 -1.25 -10.27 -18.95
N SER A 115 -0.18 -9.48 -19.18
CA SER A 115 -0.05 -8.14 -18.59
C SER A 115 -1.13 -7.21 -19.12
N THR A 116 -1.58 -6.23 -18.30
CA THR A 116 -2.71 -5.34 -18.64
C THR A 116 -2.27 -4.21 -19.59
N VAL A 117 -1.88 -4.59 -20.81
CA VAL A 117 -1.36 -3.69 -21.86
C VAL A 117 -2.31 -3.54 -23.04
N THR A 118 -3.43 -4.27 -23.05
CA THR A 118 -4.53 -4.21 -24.04
C THR A 118 -5.87 -4.27 -23.33
N VAL A 119 -6.95 -3.88 -24.02
CA VAL A 119 -8.32 -3.97 -23.50
C VAL A 119 -8.72 -5.41 -23.21
N ASP A 120 -8.38 -6.36 -24.08
CA ASP A 120 -8.69 -7.79 -23.86
C ASP A 120 -8.03 -8.33 -22.59
N ALA A 121 -6.78 -7.91 -22.29
CA ALA A 121 -6.10 -8.28 -21.05
C ALA A 121 -6.75 -7.65 -19.82
N LEU A 122 -7.23 -6.41 -19.91
CA LEU A 122 -7.98 -5.75 -18.84
C LEU A 122 -9.30 -6.46 -18.58
N ASP A 123 -10.08 -6.78 -19.63
CA ASP A 123 -11.36 -7.47 -19.52
C ASP A 123 -11.18 -8.85 -18.88
N ALA A 124 -10.18 -9.63 -19.31
CA ALA A 124 -9.86 -10.91 -18.69
C ALA A 124 -9.51 -10.79 -17.20
N LYS A 125 -8.79 -9.75 -16.81
CA LYS A 125 -8.44 -9.48 -15.40
C LYS A 125 -9.69 -9.06 -14.60
N GLN A 126 -10.56 -8.21 -15.13
CA GLN A 126 -11.82 -7.81 -14.51
C GLN A 126 -12.75 -9.01 -14.28
N ASP A 127 -12.87 -9.90 -15.25
CA ASP A 127 -13.70 -11.10 -15.15
C ASP A 127 -13.24 -12.04 -14.03
N VAL A 128 -11.92 -12.12 -13.81
CA VAL A 128 -11.34 -12.93 -12.73
C VAL A 128 -11.50 -12.24 -11.37
N ALA A 129 -11.37 -10.93 -11.30
CA ALA A 129 -11.45 -10.16 -10.06
C ALA A 129 -12.87 -10.11 -9.49
N ALA A 130 -13.87 -9.87 -10.34
CA ALA A 130 -15.24 -9.57 -9.95
C ALA A 130 -15.88 -10.60 -9.00
N PRO A 131 -15.77 -11.94 -9.22
CA PRO A 131 -16.38 -12.93 -8.32
C PRO A 131 -15.60 -13.21 -7.04
N LYS A 132 -14.36 -12.71 -6.91
CA LYS A 132 -13.43 -13.08 -5.83
C LYS A 132 -13.17 -11.97 -4.82
N SER A 133 -13.33 -10.74 -5.25
CA SER A 133 -12.90 -9.59 -4.46
C SER A 133 -13.83 -9.31 -3.27
N LYS A 134 -13.27 -8.95 -2.14
CA LYS A 134 -13.98 -8.56 -0.90
C LYS A 134 -13.90 -7.05 -0.65
N VAL A 135 -13.05 -6.31 -1.38
CA VAL A 135 -12.94 -4.84 -1.35
C VAL A 135 -13.03 -4.28 -2.76
N ASN A 136 -13.18 -2.95 -2.88
CA ASN A 136 -13.21 -2.30 -4.19
C ASN A 136 -11.87 -2.47 -4.90
N VAL A 137 -11.89 -2.81 -6.19
CA VAL A 137 -10.69 -3.06 -7.01
C VAL A 137 -10.74 -2.20 -8.26
N GLY A 138 -9.67 -1.48 -8.51
CA GLY A 138 -9.39 -0.80 -9.77
C GLY A 138 -8.11 -1.32 -10.41
N PHE A 139 -7.80 -0.84 -11.62
CA PHE A 139 -6.72 -1.37 -12.43
C PHE A 139 -5.88 -0.29 -13.08
N TRP A 140 -4.56 -0.47 -13.05
CA TRP A 140 -3.64 0.27 -13.87
C TRP A 140 -3.45 -0.41 -15.23
N GLY A 141 -3.36 0.39 -16.29
CA GLY A 141 -2.85 -0.07 -17.57
C GLY A 141 -1.33 -0.09 -17.57
N GLY A 142 -0.73 -0.85 -18.49
CA GLY A 142 0.72 -0.88 -18.69
C GLY A 142 1.13 -0.13 -19.97
N VAL A 143 2.30 0.52 -19.92
CA VAL A 143 2.98 1.04 -21.10
C VAL A 143 4.24 0.23 -21.34
N VAL A 144 4.31 -0.37 -22.50
CA VAL A 144 5.45 -1.15 -23.00
C VAL A 144 5.78 -0.70 -24.43
N PRO A 145 6.97 -0.98 -24.96
CA PRO A 145 7.32 -0.57 -26.33
C PRO A 145 6.29 -1.00 -27.39
N GLU A 146 5.66 -2.16 -27.19
CA GLU A 146 4.77 -2.80 -28.16
C GLU A 146 3.41 -2.11 -28.30
N ASN A 147 2.92 -1.39 -27.27
CA ASN A 147 1.63 -0.70 -27.32
C ASN A 147 1.72 0.81 -27.55
N LEU A 148 2.93 1.35 -27.75
CA LEU A 148 3.12 2.74 -28.12
C LEU A 148 2.70 3.01 -29.56
N GLY A 149 1.87 4.05 -29.79
CA GLY A 149 1.39 4.47 -31.10
C GLY A 149 0.37 3.53 -31.75
N THR A 150 -0.12 2.51 -31.01
CA THR A 150 -1.12 1.55 -31.51
C THR A 150 -2.57 2.02 -31.26
N GLY A 151 -2.78 2.95 -30.35
CA GLY A 151 -4.09 3.35 -29.84
C GLY A 151 -4.54 2.59 -28.59
N ASP A 152 -3.78 1.59 -28.12
CA ASP A 152 -4.14 0.79 -26.94
C ASP A 152 -4.19 1.63 -25.67
N LEU A 153 -3.31 2.64 -25.50
CA LEU A 153 -3.33 3.50 -24.31
C LEU A 153 -4.66 4.26 -24.21
N ARG A 154 -5.13 4.84 -25.30
CA ARG A 154 -6.43 5.52 -25.32
C ARG A 154 -7.58 4.54 -25.09
N ALA A 155 -7.55 3.38 -25.72
CA ALA A 155 -8.58 2.36 -25.56
C ALA A 155 -8.67 1.83 -24.10
N LEU A 156 -7.52 1.60 -23.45
CA LEU A 156 -7.46 1.24 -22.03
C LEU A 156 -8.00 2.35 -21.13
N TRP A 157 -7.65 3.62 -21.41
CA TRP A 157 -8.19 4.76 -20.66
C TRP A 157 -9.71 4.84 -20.77
N GLU A 158 -10.25 4.76 -21.99
CA GLU A 158 -11.70 4.75 -22.24
C GLU A 158 -12.39 3.53 -21.64
N ARG A 159 -11.67 2.41 -21.47
CA ARG A 159 -12.17 1.19 -20.82
C ARG A 159 -12.14 1.30 -19.30
N GLY A 160 -11.44 2.29 -18.72
CA GLY A 160 -11.52 2.66 -17.31
C GLY A 160 -10.33 2.21 -16.46
N VAL A 161 -9.11 2.23 -16.99
CA VAL A 161 -7.90 2.19 -16.16
C VAL A 161 -7.66 3.55 -15.49
N PHE A 162 -7.02 3.55 -14.32
CA PHE A 162 -6.73 4.77 -13.55
C PHE A 162 -5.53 5.57 -14.06
N GLY A 163 -4.79 5.01 -14.98
CA GLY A 163 -3.57 5.53 -15.57
C GLY A 163 -2.69 4.38 -16.02
N PHE A 164 -1.40 4.66 -16.19
CA PHE A 164 -0.49 3.71 -16.86
C PHE A 164 0.80 3.57 -16.08
N LYS A 165 1.28 2.34 -15.92
CA LYS A 165 2.59 2.04 -15.33
C LYS A 165 3.63 1.76 -16.40
N CYS A 166 4.85 2.28 -16.21
CA CYS A 166 6.02 1.87 -16.95
C CYS A 166 7.24 1.67 -16.04
N PHE A 167 8.27 1.05 -16.64
CA PHE A 167 9.61 0.86 -16.07
C PHE A 167 10.64 1.52 -16.97
N LEU A 168 11.76 1.97 -16.39
CA LEU A 168 12.93 2.49 -17.11
C LEU A 168 14.11 1.51 -17.10
N LEU A 169 13.92 0.36 -16.45
CA LEU A 169 14.83 -0.80 -16.48
C LEU A 169 13.98 -2.08 -16.57
N HIS A 170 14.63 -3.22 -16.77
CA HIS A 170 13.92 -4.51 -16.83
C HIS A 170 13.09 -4.76 -15.59
N SER A 171 11.79 -5.06 -15.75
CA SER A 171 10.81 -5.18 -14.68
C SER A 171 10.94 -6.44 -13.81
N GLY A 172 11.79 -7.38 -14.22
CA GLY A 172 11.91 -8.72 -13.65
C GLY A 172 11.10 -9.77 -14.38
N VAL A 173 10.19 -9.37 -15.29
CA VAL A 173 9.39 -10.28 -16.13
C VAL A 173 9.47 -9.90 -17.60
N ASP A 174 9.61 -10.90 -18.47
CA ASP A 174 9.87 -10.67 -19.91
C ASP A 174 8.66 -10.09 -20.65
N GLU A 175 7.46 -10.33 -20.17
CA GLU A 175 6.22 -9.83 -20.77
C GLU A 175 5.91 -8.36 -20.45
N PHE A 176 6.79 -7.66 -19.72
CA PHE A 176 6.63 -6.24 -19.39
C PHE A 176 7.95 -5.50 -19.58
N GLN A 177 8.24 -5.16 -20.83
CA GLN A 177 9.51 -4.54 -21.24
C GLN A 177 9.62 -3.07 -20.83
N PRO A 178 10.83 -2.58 -20.47
CA PRO A 178 11.05 -1.20 -20.09
C PRO A 178 11.02 -0.24 -21.27
N LEU A 179 10.81 1.04 -20.97
CA LEU A 179 10.88 2.13 -21.93
C LEU A 179 12.28 2.76 -21.96
N SER A 180 12.78 3.05 -23.13
CA SER A 180 13.88 4.00 -23.32
C SER A 180 13.39 5.43 -23.03
N THR A 181 14.31 6.38 -22.82
CA THR A 181 13.99 7.81 -22.62
C THR A 181 13.14 8.38 -23.76
N GLY A 182 13.40 7.97 -25.01
CA GLY A 182 12.60 8.39 -26.18
C GLY A 182 11.17 7.85 -26.13
N GLN A 183 11.01 6.58 -25.76
CA GLN A 183 9.70 5.93 -25.60
C GLN A 183 8.92 6.47 -24.40
N LEU A 184 9.60 6.80 -23.29
CA LEU A 184 8.99 7.49 -22.15
C LEU A 184 8.35 8.82 -22.59
N ARG A 185 9.08 9.63 -23.35
CA ARG A 185 8.56 10.91 -23.88
C ARG A 185 7.40 10.69 -24.84
N GLN A 186 7.46 9.67 -25.70
CA GLN A 186 6.35 9.30 -26.58
C GLN A 186 5.11 8.89 -25.75
N ALA A 187 5.27 7.99 -24.76
CA ALA A 187 4.19 7.57 -23.87
C ALA A 187 3.52 8.76 -23.17
N MET A 188 4.33 9.65 -22.58
CA MET A 188 3.83 10.85 -21.92
C MET A 188 3.11 11.80 -22.89
N THR A 189 3.55 11.90 -24.13
CA THR A 189 2.87 12.71 -25.16
C THR A 189 1.49 12.14 -25.47
N GLU A 190 1.39 10.82 -25.70
CA GLU A 190 0.12 10.15 -25.97
C GLU A 190 -0.85 10.24 -24.79
N ILE A 191 -0.36 10.02 -23.54
CA ILE A 191 -1.15 10.06 -22.33
C ILE A 191 -1.64 11.47 -21.99
N ALA A 192 -0.83 12.50 -22.29
CA ALA A 192 -1.22 13.90 -22.10
C ALA A 192 -2.41 14.33 -22.98
N GLU A 193 -2.61 13.70 -24.14
CA GLU A 193 -3.74 14.02 -25.03
C GLU A 193 -5.12 13.81 -24.40
N PHE A 194 -5.22 12.92 -23.39
CA PHE A 194 -6.48 12.63 -22.66
C PHE A 194 -6.37 12.92 -21.17
N ASP A 195 -5.40 13.76 -20.76
CA ASP A 195 -5.12 14.14 -19.37
C ASP A 195 -4.87 12.94 -18.42
N GLY A 196 -4.35 11.86 -18.98
CA GLY A 196 -4.04 10.64 -18.23
C GLY A 196 -2.86 10.81 -17.29
N LEU A 197 -2.62 9.78 -16.48
CA LEU A 197 -1.57 9.71 -15.47
C LEU A 197 -0.57 8.62 -15.83
N LEU A 198 0.72 8.94 -15.82
CA LEU A 198 1.80 7.94 -15.91
C LEU A 198 2.45 7.75 -14.55
N ILE A 199 2.48 6.51 -14.06
CA ILE A 199 3.16 6.10 -12.83
C ILE A 199 4.43 5.32 -13.21
N VAL A 200 5.56 5.65 -12.57
CA VAL A 200 6.87 5.20 -13.05
C VAL A 200 7.67 4.51 -11.96
N HIS A 201 8.08 3.26 -12.22
CA HIS A 201 9.21 2.66 -11.50
C HIS A 201 10.50 3.33 -12.01
N ALA A 202 11.01 4.26 -11.22
CA ALA A 202 12.07 5.17 -11.64
C ALA A 202 13.44 4.74 -11.12
N GLU A 203 14.04 3.72 -11.75
CA GLU A 203 15.45 3.36 -11.63
C GLU A 203 16.10 3.39 -13.01
N ASP A 204 17.30 3.99 -13.13
CA ASP A 204 18.05 4.12 -14.38
C ASP A 204 18.86 2.85 -14.67
N ALA A 205 18.65 2.26 -15.84
CA ALA A 205 19.27 0.99 -16.22
C ALA A 205 20.81 1.06 -16.31
N ASP A 206 21.39 2.19 -16.75
CA ASP A 206 22.85 2.33 -16.89
C ASP A 206 23.52 2.47 -15.52
N GLU A 207 22.88 3.19 -14.58
CA GLU A 207 23.35 3.30 -13.20
C GLU A 207 23.31 1.94 -12.48
N ILE A 208 22.23 1.17 -12.68
CA ILE A 208 22.12 -0.19 -12.16
C ILE A 208 23.21 -1.08 -12.76
N ALA A 209 23.36 -1.12 -14.07
CA ALA A 209 24.40 -1.92 -14.74
C ALA A 209 25.81 -1.55 -14.24
N THR A 210 26.06 -0.26 -13.98
CA THR A 210 27.32 0.22 -13.41
C THR A 210 27.52 -0.29 -11.97
N GLY A 211 26.46 -0.26 -11.15
CA GLY A 211 26.45 -0.79 -9.78
C GLY A 211 26.70 -2.30 -9.76
N GLU A 212 25.96 -3.05 -10.58
CA GLU A 212 26.11 -4.50 -10.72
C GLU A 212 27.52 -4.89 -11.16
N ALA A 213 28.07 -4.22 -12.19
CA ALA A 213 29.44 -4.49 -12.64
C ALA A 213 30.52 -4.25 -11.55
N LYS A 214 30.32 -3.26 -10.67
CA LYS A 214 31.22 -3.05 -9.52
C LYS A 214 31.13 -4.17 -8.49
N VAL A 215 29.90 -4.61 -8.20
CA VAL A 215 29.65 -5.71 -7.26
C VAL A 215 30.16 -7.02 -7.83
N ASP A 216 29.96 -7.30 -9.11
CA ASP A 216 30.46 -8.49 -9.80
C ASP A 216 32.00 -8.56 -9.75
N ALA A 217 32.68 -7.44 -9.95
CA ALA A 217 34.14 -7.35 -9.81
C ALA A 217 34.63 -7.61 -8.37
N ALA A 218 33.75 -7.45 -7.37
CA ALA A 218 34.03 -7.74 -5.96
C ALA A 218 33.61 -9.15 -5.51
N GLY A 219 32.98 -9.95 -6.38
CA GLY A 219 32.57 -11.32 -6.08
C GLY A 219 31.07 -11.63 -6.32
N GLY A 220 30.30 -10.64 -6.77
CA GLY A 220 28.88 -10.77 -7.05
C GLY A 220 27.98 -10.39 -5.88
N ILE A 221 26.66 -10.41 -6.12
CA ILE A 221 25.64 -10.22 -5.07
C ILE A 221 25.52 -11.55 -4.31
N ASP A 222 25.88 -11.54 -3.04
CA ASP A 222 25.90 -12.69 -2.15
C ASP A 222 24.72 -12.70 -1.14
N GLU A 223 24.90 -13.32 0.03
CA GLU A 223 23.93 -13.34 1.11
C GLU A 223 23.89 -12.03 1.91
N THR A 224 24.78 -11.08 1.66
CA THR A 224 24.79 -9.79 2.39
C THR A 224 23.85 -8.79 1.74
N PHE A 225 23.09 -8.05 2.55
CA PHE A 225 22.25 -6.98 2.04
C PHE A 225 23.07 -5.84 1.44
N ASP A 226 24.28 -5.61 1.96
CA ASP A 226 25.19 -4.57 1.49
C ASP A 226 25.62 -4.79 0.03
N SER A 227 25.86 -6.04 -0.41
CA SER A 227 26.17 -6.36 -1.79
C SER A 227 25.02 -6.03 -2.74
N PHE A 228 23.79 -6.36 -2.33
CA PHE A 228 22.59 -5.99 -3.07
C PHE A 228 22.35 -4.47 -3.10
N LEU A 229 22.49 -3.78 -1.95
CA LEU A 229 22.35 -2.33 -1.87
C LEU A 229 23.38 -1.61 -2.76
N ALA A 230 24.63 -2.10 -2.79
CA ALA A 230 25.69 -1.55 -3.63
C ALA A 230 25.43 -1.74 -5.14
N SER A 231 24.68 -2.78 -5.54
CA SER A 231 24.27 -2.98 -6.94
C SER A 231 23.19 -1.99 -7.41
N ARG A 232 22.49 -1.35 -6.45
CA ARG A 232 21.39 -0.41 -6.73
C ARG A 232 21.61 0.95 -6.05
N PRO A 233 22.58 1.74 -6.57
CA PRO A 233 22.95 3.01 -5.95
C PRO A 233 21.81 4.03 -6.00
N SER A 234 21.81 4.98 -5.06
CA SER A 234 20.84 6.09 -5.03
C SER A 234 20.82 6.91 -6.31
N SER A 235 21.95 6.97 -7.04
CA SER A 235 22.03 7.66 -8.33
C SER A 235 21.09 7.07 -9.39
N ALA A 236 20.73 5.78 -9.27
CA ALA A 236 19.78 5.14 -10.20
C ALA A 236 18.39 5.75 -10.09
N GLU A 237 17.86 5.94 -8.87
CA GLU A 237 16.58 6.65 -8.66
C GLU A 237 16.72 8.12 -9.05
N ALA A 238 17.76 8.81 -8.58
CA ALA A 238 17.94 10.24 -8.82
C ALA A 238 17.97 10.60 -10.31
N LYS A 239 18.69 9.82 -11.14
CA LYS A 239 18.81 10.03 -12.58
C LYS A 239 17.50 9.69 -13.32
N ALA A 240 16.85 8.58 -12.96
CA ALA A 240 15.56 8.21 -13.54
C ALA A 240 14.47 9.24 -13.23
N ILE A 241 14.40 9.72 -11.98
CA ILE A 241 13.45 10.76 -11.57
C ILE A 241 13.70 12.07 -12.34
N ALA A 242 14.96 12.48 -12.53
CA ALA A 242 15.29 13.64 -13.35
C ALA A 242 14.79 13.47 -14.80
N THR A 243 14.96 12.28 -15.38
CA THR A 243 14.45 11.94 -16.72
C THR A 243 12.92 12.03 -16.81
N VAL A 244 12.22 11.55 -15.77
CA VAL A 244 10.75 11.65 -15.69
C VAL A 244 10.30 13.10 -15.57
N ILE A 245 10.97 13.90 -14.72
CA ILE A 245 10.68 15.34 -14.56
C ILE A 245 10.85 16.08 -15.90
N GLU A 246 11.97 15.87 -16.60
CA GLU A 246 12.22 16.49 -17.91
C GLU A 246 11.15 16.11 -18.95
N ALA A 247 10.75 14.84 -18.99
CA ALA A 247 9.72 14.38 -19.90
C ALA A 247 8.34 14.95 -19.53
N ALA A 248 7.98 15.00 -18.26
CA ALA A 248 6.72 15.56 -17.79
C ALA A 248 6.65 17.08 -18.05
N GLU A 249 7.75 17.82 -17.81
CA GLU A 249 7.84 19.26 -18.10
C GLU A 249 7.69 19.55 -19.61
N ALA A 250 8.29 18.70 -20.45
CA ALA A 250 8.23 18.86 -21.91
C ALA A 250 6.86 18.51 -22.52
N THR A 251 6.10 17.61 -21.91
CA THR A 251 4.83 17.08 -22.47
C THR A 251 3.59 17.60 -21.77
N GLY A 252 3.74 18.13 -20.55
CA GLY A 252 2.61 18.50 -19.67
C GLY A 252 1.86 17.30 -19.09
N CYS A 253 2.35 16.07 -19.27
CA CYS A 253 1.76 14.87 -18.74
C CYS A 253 1.78 14.87 -17.21
N ARG A 254 0.73 14.33 -16.59
CA ARG A 254 0.72 13.99 -15.15
C ARG A 254 1.65 12.81 -14.92
N ALA A 255 2.56 12.94 -13.97
CA ALA A 255 3.50 11.88 -13.61
C ALA A 255 3.49 11.60 -12.10
N HIS A 256 3.73 10.34 -11.74
CA HIS A 256 3.85 9.94 -10.34
C HIS A 256 5.04 9.00 -10.17
N ILE A 257 5.90 9.32 -9.22
CA ILE A 257 7.04 8.46 -8.86
C ILE A 257 6.57 7.43 -7.86
N LEU A 258 6.64 6.15 -8.25
CA LEU A 258 6.28 5.02 -7.40
C LEU A 258 7.35 4.77 -6.33
N HIS A 259 6.93 4.25 -5.17
CA HIS A 259 7.76 3.63 -4.13
C HIS A 259 9.13 4.33 -3.92
N LEU A 260 9.13 5.68 -3.79
CA LEU A 260 10.34 6.47 -3.60
C LEU A 260 11.11 5.97 -2.36
N SER A 261 12.30 5.43 -2.60
CA SER A 261 13.21 4.91 -1.59
C SER A 261 14.36 5.87 -1.30
N ASP A 262 14.88 6.56 -2.34
CA ASP A 262 16.00 7.51 -2.17
C ASP A 262 15.53 8.88 -1.74
N SER A 263 15.84 9.26 -0.50
CA SER A 263 15.55 10.59 0.03
C SER A 263 16.32 11.74 -0.63
N GLY A 264 17.41 11.44 -1.35
CA GLY A 264 18.18 12.42 -2.11
C GLY A 264 17.42 13.03 -3.27
N SER A 265 16.34 12.36 -3.71
CA SER A 265 15.49 12.81 -4.82
C SER A 265 14.37 13.76 -4.40
N ILE A 266 14.13 13.96 -3.10
CA ILE A 266 13.04 14.82 -2.59
C ILE A 266 13.16 16.26 -3.10
N ASP A 267 14.37 16.84 -3.02
CA ASP A 267 14.59 18.24 -3.40
C ASP A 267 14.34 18.49 -4.89
N GLN A 268 14.69 17.54 -5.78
CA GLN A 268 14.43 17.70 -7.21
C GLN A 268 12.94 17.59 -7.55
N ILE A 269 12.18 16.73 -6.83
CA ILE A 269 10.72 16.63 -6.98
C ILE A 269 10.06 17.93 -6.51
N ALA A 270 10.45 18.46 -5.34
CA ALA A 270 9.96 19.74 -4.83
C ALA A 270 10.22 20.88 -5.82
N ALA A 271 11.47 21.01 -6.30
CA ALA A 271 11.84 22.04 -7.27
C ALA A 271 11.09 21.90 -8.61
N ALA A 272 10.76 20.69 -9.06
CA ALA A 272 9.94 20.47 -10.24
C ALA A 272 8.49 20.95 -10.02
N ARG A 273 7.90 20.64 -8.89
CA ARG A 273 6.56 21.11 -8.50
C ARG A 273 6.48 22.64 -8.42
N ASP A 274 7.51 23.28 -7.85
CA ASP A 274 7.62 24.76 -7.77
C ASP A 274 7.67 25.41 -9.17
N ARG A 275 8.19 24.69 -10.19
CA ARG A 275 8.14 25.13 -11.59
C ARG A 275 6.82 24.81 -12.30
N GLY A 276 5.87 24.17 -11.62
CA GLY A 276 4.57 23.81 -12.18
C GLY A 276 4.54 22.46 -12.93
N VAL A 277 5.57 21.63 -12.78
CA VAL A 277 5.55 20.27 -13.31
C VAL A 277 4.52 19.45 -12.57
N ARG A 278 3.64 18.77 -13.28
CA ARG A 278 2.55 17.95 -12.70
C ARG A 278 3.10 16.62 -12.22
N ILE A 279 3.89 16.63 -11.13
CA ILE A 279 4.55 15.46 -10.57
C ILE A 279 4.21 15.28 -9.10
N THR A 280 3.98 14.03 -8.70
CA THR A 280 3.77 13.59 -7.32
C THR A 280 4.66 12.38 -7.02
N ALA A 281 4.78 11.99 -5.76
CA ALA A 281 5.53 10.80 -5.36
C ALA A 281 4.86 10.11 -4.18
N GLU A 282 4.96 8.78 -4.16
CA GLU A 282 4.60 7.92 -3.03
C GLU A 282 5.83 7.32 -2.38
N THR A 283 5.68 6.86 -1.15
CA THR A 283 6.61 5.96 -0.49
C THR A 283 5.86 4.79 0.14
N CYS A 284 6.58 3.83 0.72
CA CYS A 284 5.99 2.60 1.22
C CYS A 284 6.27 2.41 2.72
N PRO A 285 5.41 1.64 3.44
CA PRO A 285 5.62 1.33 4.86
C PRO A 285 6.99 0.75 5.15
N HIS A 286 7.54 -0.05 4.24
CA HIS A 286 8.86 -0.66 4.43
C HIS A 286 10.00 0.37 4.39
N TYR A 287 9.96 1.42 3.56
CA TYR A 287 10.97 2.47 3.56
C TYR A 287 10.87 3.43 4.75
N LEU A 288 9.69 3.50 5.38
CA LEU A 288 9.44 4.30 6.57
C LEU A 288 9.77 3.57 7.87
N THR A 289 10.02 2.27 7.81
CA THR A 289 10.21 1.41 8.99
C THR A 289 11.55 0.71 8.99
N LEU A 290 11.89 0.03 7.89
CA LEU A 290 13.10 -0.76 7.77
C LEU A 290 14.30 0.13 7.42
N PHE A 291 15.51 -0.36 7.73
CA PHE A 291 16.75 0.29 7.33
C PHE A 291 17.84 -0.76 7.10
N SER A 292 18.74 -0.47 6.18
CA SER A 292 19.72 -1.45 5.69
C SER A 292 20.61 -2.04 6.77
N GLU A 293 20.96 -1.25 7.79
CA GLU A 293 21.85 -1.63 8.88
C GLU A 293 21.25 -2.70 9.82
N GLU A 294 19.92 -2.91 9.80
CA GLU A 294 19.28 -3.98 10.59
C GLU A 294 19.12 -5.29 9.81
N ILE A 295 19.30 -5.28 8.48
CA ILE A 295 18.99 -6.44 7.63
C ILE A 295 20.15 -7.45 7.72
N GLN A 296 19.81 -8.64 8.21
CA GLN A 296 20.78 -9.71 8.38
C GLN A 296 21.10 -10.43 7.06
N ASN A 297 22.27 -11.07 7.02
CA ASN A 297 22.68 -11.90 5.90
C ASN A 297 21.65 -13.01 5.65
N GLY A 298 21.31 -13.25 4.39
CA GLY A 298 20.34 -14.26 3.98
C GLY A 298 18.88 -13.92 4.26
N ALA A 299 18.58 -12.77 4.85
CA ALA A 299 17.22 -12.34 5.17
C ALA A 299 16.50 -11.77 3.93
N THR A 300 16.32 -12.58 2.91
CA THR A 300 15.82 -12.21 1.58
C THR A 300 14.37 -11.76 1.57
N GLN A 301 13.59 -11.98 2.63
CA GLN A 301 12.26 -11.38 2.81
C GLN A 301 12.27 -9.85 2.84
N TYR A 302 13.43 -9.24 3.08
CA TYR A 302 13.62 -7.79 3.04
C TYR A 302 14.01 -7.25 1.65
N LYS A 303 14.23 -8.12 0.66
CA LYS A 303 14.55 -7.69 -0.70
C LYS A 303 13.34 -7.06 -1.38
N CYS A 304 13.49 -5.80 -1.80
CA CYS A 304 12.57 -5.07 -2.67
C CYS A 304 13.38 -4.18 -3.62
N CYS A 305 12.76 -3.71 -4.69
CA CYS A 305 13.36 -2.81 -5.67
C CYS A 305 12.43 -1.61 -5.90
N PRO A 306 12.93 -0.40 -5.64
CA PRO A 306 14.25 -0.02 -5.12
C PRO A 306 14.54 -0.59 -3.73
N PRO A 307 15.83 -0.68 -3.30
CA PRO A 307 16.19 -1.31 -2.03
C PRO A 307 15.85 -0.43 -0.82
N VAL A 308 15.64 -1.08 0.33
CA VAL A 308 15.66 -0.41 1.64
C VAL A 308 17.03 0.24 1.86
N ARG A 309 17.05 1.53 2.24
CA ARG A 309 18.28 2.30 2.44
C ARG A 309 18.58 2.51 3.93
N THR A 310 19.54 3.37 4.24
CA THR A 310 20.02 3.61 5.61
C THR A 310 18.98 4.22 6.54
N ALA A 311 19.18 4.10 7.85
CA ALA A 311 18.35 4.75 8.87
C ALA A 311 18.27 6.29 8.66
N GLY A 312 19.39 6.94 8.30
CA GLY A 312 19.40 8.36 7.99
C GLY A 312 18.57 8.72 6.75
N ASN A 313 18.50 7.83 5.75
CA ASN A 313 17.63 7.99 4.60
C ASN A 313 16.14 7.89 5.00
N ARG A 314 15.78 6.91 5.83
CA ARG A 314 14.42 6.74 6.37
C ARG A 314 13.92 8.03 7.05
N GLU A 315 14.73 8.64 7.91
CA GLU A 315 14.31 9.87 8.61
C GLU A 315 14.08 11.03 7.63
N ARG A 316 14.83 11.11 6.53
CA ARG A 316 14.59 12.13 5.50
C ARG A 316 13.33 11.84 4.68
N LEU A 317 12.94 10.57 4.46
CA LEU A 317 11.66 10.22 3.84
C LEU A 317 10.49 10.66 4.73
N TRP A 318 10.57 10.44 6.05
CA TRP A 318 9.59 10.97 7.00
C TRP A 318 9.47 12.49 6.93
N LYS A 319 10.60 13.18 6.83
CA LYS A 319 10.57 14.62 6.62
C LYS A 319 9.91 15.01 5.31
N GLY A 320 10.16 14.28 4.22
CA GLY A 320 9.53 14.51 2.92
C GLY A 320 8.00 14.34 2.94
N LEU A 321 7.48 13.41 3.76
CA LEU A 321 6.03 13.27 4.02
C LEU A 321 5.48 14.48 4.79
N VAL A 322 6.12 14.86 5.90
CA VAL A 322 5.69 15.99 6.72
C VAL A 322 5.73 17.31 5.94
N ASP A 323 6.74 17.50 5.10
CA ASP A 323 6.87 18.67 4.22
C ASP A 323 5.90 18.63 3.00
N GLY A 324 5.18 17.51 2.79
CA GLY A 324 4.20 17.33 1.70
C GLY A 324 4.82 17.16 0.30
N VAL A 325 6.12 16.87 0.20
CA VAL A 325 6.77 16.54 -1.09
C VAL A 325 6.43 15.11 -1.49
N ILE A 326 6.52 14.16 -0.55
CA ILE A 326 5.92 12.84 -0.69
C ILE A 326 4.48 12.98 -0.23
N SER A 327 3.51 12.63 -1.09
CA SER A 327 2.11 12.90 -0.84
C SER A 327 1.36 11.70 -0.27
N THR A 328 1.80 10.47 -0.54
CA THR A 328 1.06 9.25 -0.22
C THR A 328 1.95 8.15 0.34
N VAL A 329 1.34 7.28 1.14
CA VAL A 329 1.93 6.03 1.62
C VAL A 329 1.04 4.88 1.18
N VAL A 330 1.57 3.98 0.36
CA VAL A 330 0.89 2.81 -0.22
C VAL A 330 1.74 1.55 -0.01
N SER A 331 1.12 0.38 -0.05
CA SER A 331 1.80 -0.83 0.45
C SER A 331 2.93 -1.34 -0.45
N ASP A 332 2.84 -1.14 -1.75
CA ASP A 332 3.61 -1.91 -2.74
C ASP A 332 3.61 -3.41 -2.38
N HIS A 333 2.41 -3.93 -2.07
CA HIS A 333 2.24 -5.34 -1.77
C HIS A 333 2.64 -6.18 -2.97
N SER A 334 3.83 -6.77 -2.90
CA SER A 334 4.47 -7.53 -3.99
C SER A 334 4.91 -8.91 -3.51
N PRO A 335 3.98 -9.79 -3.14
CA PRO A 335 4.29 -11.11 -2.61
C PRO A 335 4.75 -12.07 -3.70
N CYS A 336 5.50 -13.08 -3.28
CA CYS A 336 5.83 -14.25 -4.09
C CYS A 336 5.85 -15.50 -3.21
N THR A 337 6.04 -16.67 -3.82
CA THR A 337 6.17 -17.92 -3.05
C THR A 337 7.48 -17.94 -2.24
N ALA A 338 7.50 -18.73 -1.17
CA ALA A 338 8.67 -18.86 -0.30
C ALA A 338 9.93 -19.36 -1.06
N GLU A 339 9.73 -20.23 -2.06
CA GLU A 339 10.81 -20.77 -2.89
C GLU A 339 11.52 -19.68 -3.71
N LEU A 340 10.79 -18.64 -4.13
CA LEU A 340 11.35 -17.51 -4.86
C LEU A 340 12.14 -16.56 -3.94
N LYS A 341 11.91 -16.59 -2.64
CA LYS A 341 12.74 -15.88 -1.66
C LYS A 341 14.06 -16.57 -1.37
N LYS A 342 14.27 -17.81 -1.86
CA LYS A 342 15.56 -18.50 -1.73
C LYS A 342 16.06 -18.59 -0.30
N PHE A 343 15.17 -18.81 0.67
CA PHE A 343 15.60 -19.06 2.05
C PHE A 343 16.52 -20.27 2.10
N ALA A 344 17.51 -20.25 3.03
CA ALA A 344 18.28 -21.45 3.33
C ALA A 344 17.34 -22.57 3.80
N GLU A 345 17.60 -23.80 3.36
CA GLU A 345 16.95 -24.98 3.94
C GLU A 345 17.36 -25.07 5.43
N VAL A 346 16.42 -24.79 6.32
CA VAL A 346 16.61 -25.01 7.75
C VAL A 346 16.38 -26.49 8.02
N ALA A 347 17.43 -27.21 8.29
CA ALA A 347 17.32 -28.54 8.87
C ALA A 347 16.61 -28.43 10.24
N ASP A 348 15.46 -29.09 10.35
CA ASP A 348 14.61 -29.37 11.52
C ASP A 348 15.11 -28.87 12.90
N ALA A 349 14.95 -27.57 13.21
CA ALA A 349 15.19 -27.03 14.55
C ALA A 349 14.01 -26.22 15.13
N GLN A 350 12.80 -26.36 14.59
CA GLN A 350 11.70 -25.40 14.77
C GLN A 350 10.69 -25.71 15.87
N ALA A 351 10.87 -26.75 16.68
CA ALA A 351 9.85 -27.16 17.68
C ALA A 351 10.01 -26.59 19.10
N SER A 352 11.08 -25.84 19.43
CA SER A 352 11.38 -25.56 20.85
C SER A 352 11.57 -24.07 21.21
N ALA A 353 11.40 -23.12 20.31
CA ALA A 353 11.61 -21.69 20.55
C ALA A 353 10.35 -20.87 20.88
N ASN A 354 9.17 -21.39 20.55
CA ASN A 354 7.92 -20.62 20.64
C ASN A 354 7.37 -20.38 22.07
N GLU A 355 7.82 -21.11 23.08
CA GLU A 355 7.23 -21.01 24.44
C GLU A 355 7.88 -19.96 25.36
N ARG A 356 8.99 -19.32 25.00
CA ARG A 356 9.77 -18.50 25.93
C ARG A 356 9.72 -17.00 25.76
N ASN A 357 9.15 -16.45 24.66
CA ASN A 357 9.23 -15.01 24.36
C ASN A 357 7.95 -14.20 24.52
N GLU A 358 6.79 -14.81 24.85
CA GLU A 358 5.52 -14.09 24.91
C GLU A 358 5.40 -13.08 26.06
N LEU A 359 6.11 -13.27 27.16
CA LEU A 359 5.97 -12.43 28.37
C LEU A 359 6.91 -11.22 28.42
N THR A 360 7.98 -11.19 27.64
CA THR A 360 8.97 -10.11 27.67
C THR A 360 8.69 -8.97 26.68
N ALA A 361 7.98 -9.22 25.60
CA ALA A 361 7.66 -8.21 24.59
C ALA A 361 6.64 -7.17 25.09
N PHE A 362 5.64 -7.58 25.86
CA PHE A 362 4.61 -6.69 26.40
C PHE A 362 5.14 -5.70 27.45
N SER A 363 6.10 -6.10 28.27
CA SER A 363 6.70 -5.22 29.30
C SER A 363 7.68 -4.20 28.70
N ALA A 364 8.27 -4.47 27.55
CA ALA A 364 9.21 -3.57 26.91
C ALA A 364 8.51 -2.41 26.18
N LEU A 365 7.31 -2.62 25.62
CA LEU A 365 6.53 -1.57 24.94
C LEU A 365 6.02 -0.50 25.93
N ALA A 366 5.75 -0.87 27.16
CA ALA A 366 5.22 0.01 28.20
C ALA A 366 6.30 0.83 28.94
N ALA A 367 7.56 0.42 28.88
CA ALA A 367 8.60 0.93 29.76
C ALA A 367 9.68 1.81 29.11
N THR A 368 9.85 1.81 27.79
CA THR A 368 10.92 2.59 27.15
C THR A 368 10.48 3.18 25.82
N GLY A 369 10.51 4.49 25.70
CA GLY A 369 10.41 5.24 24.43
C GLY A 369 11.66 5.10 23.55
N ASN A 370 12.31 3.95 23.56
CA ASN A 370 13.51 3.68 22.78
C ASN A 370 13.26 2.51 21.82
N ASP A 371 13.63 2.78 20.59
CA ASP A 371 13.93 1.88 19.49
C ASP A 371 13.24 0.49 19.60
N LEU A 372 12.24 0.26 18.77
CA LEU A 372 11.70 -1.08 18.57
C LEU A 372 12.85 -1.94 18.06
N GLY A 373 13.61 -2.48 19.00
CA GLY A 373 14.80 -3.27 18.76
C GLY A 373 14.55 -4.28 17.66
N ALA A 374 15.54 -4.48 16.82
CA ALA A 374 15.60 -5.49 15.80
C ALA A 374 14.93 -6.76 16.31
N GLY A 375 13.82 -7.14 15.67
CA GLY A 375 13.09 -8.36 16.02
C GLY A 375 14.10 -9.47 16.13
N GLY A 376 14.18 -10.08 17.30
CA GLY A 376 15.22 -11.04 17.62
C GLY A 376 15.34 -12.06 16.51
N ALA A 377 16.56 -12.26 16.04
CA ALA A 377 16.86 -13.27 15.08
C ALA A 377 16.41 -14.63 15.63
N ASP A 378 15.28 -15.10 15.18
CA ASP A 378 15.10 -16.53 15.14
C ASP A 378 16.11 -17.02 14.10
N GLY A 379 17.08 -17.80 14.53
CA GLY A 379 18.25 -18.22 13.79
C GLY A 379 17.93 -18.98 12.50
N ARG A 380 17.32 -18.29 11.53
CA ARG A 380 17.17 -18.78 10.15
C ARG A 380 18.52 -18.57 9.49
N GLY A 381 19.15 -19.69 9.22
CA GLY A 381 20.51 -19.77 8.77
C GLY A 381 20.82 -18.93 7.55
N SER A 382 22.04 -18.46 7.52
CA SER A 382 22.75 -17.96 6.37
C SER A 382 22.56 -18.86 5.15
N GLY A 383 22.03 -18.31 4.03
CA GLY A 383 21.96 -19.11 2.81
C GLY A 383 21.13 -18.54 1.68
N GLY A 384 20.37 -17.46 1.89
CA GLY A 384 19.63 -16.82 0.82
C GLY A 384 20.48 -15.80 0.09
N SER A 385 20.74 -16.01 -1.21
CA SER A 385 21.39 -15.00 -2.04
C SER A 385 20.42 -13.88 -2.37
N PHE A 386 20.77 -12.63 -2.05
CA PHE A 386 20.00 -11.46 -2.48
C PHE A 386 20.01 -11.29 -4.00
N GLY A 387 21.01 -11.80 -4.71
CA GLY A 387 21.07 -11.80 -6.17
C GLY A 387 19.96 -12.64 -6.80
N GLU A 388 19.72 -13.84 -6.25
CA GLU A 388 18.78 -14.82 -6.82
C GLU A 388 17.34 -14.67 -6.31
N ALA A 389 17.15 -14.10 -5.13
CA ALA A 389 15.84 -13.97 -4.52
C ALA A 389 14.96 -12.97 -5.30
N TRP A 390 13.66 -13.27 -5.39
CA TRP A 390 12.68 -12.34 -5.95
C TRP A 390 12.49 -11.12 -5.04
N GLY A 391 12.45 -9.90 -5.62
CA GLY A 391 12.16 -8.66 -4.92
C GLY A 391 10.66 -8.48 -4.67
N GLY A 392 10.32 -7.91 -3.53
CA GLY A 392 8.94 -7.57 -3.15
C GLY A 392 8.60 -7.97 -1.72
N ILE A 393 7.74 -7.19 -1.07
CA ILE A 393 7.33 -7.35 0.33
C ILE A 393 5.82 -7.51 0.41
N GLY A 394 5.33 -8.55 1.08
CA GLY A 394 3.91 -8.73 1.39
C GLY A 394 3.52 -7.88 2.60
N SER A 395 2.59 -6.91 2.42
CA SER A 395 2.35 -5.88 3.43
C SER A 395 0.93 -5.27 3.46
N VAL A 396 0.02 -5.57 2.53
CA VAL A 396 -1.28 -4.88 2.41
C VAL A 396 -2.10 -4.89 3.71
N GLN A 397 -2.08 -5.99 4.46
CA GLN A 397 -2.77 -6.09 5.75
C GLN A 397 -2.10 -5.26 6.86
N LEU A 398 -0.80 -4.99 6.72
CA LEU A 398 0.05 -4.41 7.76
C LEU A 398 0.38 -2.94 7.53
N GLY A 399 -0.05 -2.35 6.41
CA GLY A 399 0.32 -0.98 6.04
C GLY A 399 0.05 0.03 7.14
N LEU A 400 -1.20 0.12 7.62
CA LEU A 400 -1.59 1.05 8.69
C LEU A 400 -0.83 0.79 10.01
N PRO A 401 -0.81 -0.43 10.59
CA PRO A 401 -0.08 -0.67 11.83
C PRO A 401 1.42 -0.35 11.72
N VAL A 402 2.05 -0.65 10.59
CA VAL A 402 3.48 -0.37 10.35
C VAL A 402 3.75 1.14 10.34
N VAL A 403 2.97 1.90 9.57
CA VAL A 403 3.13 3.36 9.48
C VAL A 403 2.76 4.03 10.79
N TRP A 404 1.64 3.65 11.40
CA TRP A 404 1.20 4.22 12.69
C TRP A 404 2.20 3.98 13.81
N SER A 405 2.76 2.76 13.92
CA SER A 405 3.79 2.46 14.91
C SER A 405 4.99 3.41 14.81
N GLN A 406 5.38 3.81 13.61
CA GLN A 406 6.51 4.71 13.38
C GLN A 406 6.12 6.19 13.49
N ALA A 407 4.92 6.57 13.06
CA ALA A 407 4.40 7.92 13.13
C ALA A 407 4.25 8.40 14.59
N ARG A 408 3.64 7.57 15.45
CA ARG A 408 3.46 7.90 16.88
C ARG A 408 4.78 8.11 17.64
N LEU A 409 5.85 7.40 17.28
CA LEU A 409 7.19 7.61 17.86
C LEU A 409 7.78 8.98 17.48
N ARG A 410 7.31 9.57 16.38
CA ARG A 410 7.71 10.90 15.89
C ARG A 410 6.76 12.00 16.33
N GLY A 411 5.76 11.67 17.18
CA GLY A 411 4.76 12.65 17.66
C GLY A 411 3.76 13.08 16.60
N LEU A 412 3.62 12.31 15.51
CA LEU A 412 2.63 12.53 14.47
C LEU A 412 1.29 11.94 14.88
N SER A 413 0.20 12.56 14.43
CA SER A 413 -1.17 12.15 14.75
C SER A 413 -1.66 11.02 13.83
N LEU A 414 -2.71 10.33 14.26
CA LEU A 414 -3.40 9.38 13.38
C LEU A 414 -4.04 10.10 12.18
N ALA A 415 -4.50 11.35 12.35
CA ALA A 415 -5.04 12.14 11.26
C ALA A 415 -4.00 12.41 10.15
N ASP A 416 -2.72 12.63 10.50
CA ASP A 416 -1.65 12.75 9.51
C ASP A 416 -1.50 11.46 8.69
N VAL A 417 -1.48 10.30 9.37
CA VAL A 417 -1.37 8.98 8.73
C VAL A 417 -2.57 8.73 7.81
N ILE A 418 -3.78 9.05 8.25
CA ILE A 418 -5.01 8.91 7.45
C ILE A 418 -4.98 9.85 6.23
N GLY A 419 -4.46 11.06 6.39
CA GLY A 419 -4.21 11.96 5.26
C GLY A 419 -3.36 11.30 4.16
N TRP A 420 -2.27 10.64 4.54
CA TRP A 420 -1.34 9.99 3.60
C TRP A 420 -1.81 8.64 3.06
N MET A 421 -2.68 7.91 3.76
CA MET A 421 -3.09 6.55 3.40
C MET A 421 -4.54 6.42 2.92
N CYS A 422 -5.35 7.48 3.07
CA CYS A 422 -6.74 7.49 2.64
C CYS A 422 -7.02 8.64 1.67
N GLN A 423 -6.92 9.90 2.13
CA GLN A 423 -7.31 11.07 1.37
C GLN A 423 -6.39 11.30 0.16
N ALA A 424 -5.10 11.44 0.38
CA ALA A 424 -4.17 11.78 -0.68
C ALA A 424 -4.11 10.73 -1.80
N PRO A 425 -4.02 9.40 -1.53
CA PRO A 425 -4.05 8.40 -2.61
C PRO A 425 -5.39 8.40 -3.36
N ALA A 426 -6.52 8.66 -2.70
CA ALA A 426 -7.81 8.79 -3.39
C ALA A 426 -7.83 10.00 -4.33
N GLU A 427 -7.38 11.15 -3.87
CA GLU A 427 -7.38 12.40 -4.63
C GLU A 427 -6.50 12.33 -5.89
N TRP A 428 -5.24 11.89 -5.76
CA TRP A 428 -4.36 11.86 -6.93
C TRP A 428 -4.74 10.78 -7.95
N ALA A 429 -5.37 9.68 -7.49
CA ALA A 429 -5.90 8.65 -8.38
C ALA A 429 -7.25 9.04 -9.01
N GLY A 430 -7.88 10.15 -8.59
CA GLY A 430 -9.17 10.60 -9.11
C GLY A 430 -10.38 9.91 -8.47
N LEU A 431 -10.21 9.29 -7.32
CA LEU A 431 -11.26 8.62 -6.53
C LEU A 431 -11.93 9.63 -5.58
N HIS A 432 -12.65 10.61 -6.12
CA HIS A 432 -13.18 11.73 -5.33
C HIS A 432 -14.36 11.36 -4.41
N ASP A 433 -14.93 10.16 -4.56
CA ASP A 433 -16.08 9.68 -3.78
C ASP A 433 -15.68 8.92 -2.50
N ARG A 434 -14.39 8.83 -2.15
CA ARG A 434 -13.87 8.06 -1.00
C ARG A 434 -12.60 8.67 -0.39
N GLY A 435 -11.98 7.98 0.58
CA GLY A 435 -10.73 8.41 1.22
C GLY A 435 -10.92 9.42 2.35
N ALA A 436 -12.15 9.86 2.65
CA ALA A 436 -12.45 10.70 3.81
C ALA A 436 -13.84 10.39 4.37
N ILE A 437 -14.05 10.61 5.67
CA ILE A 437 -15.38 10.73 6.26
C ILE A 437 -15.82 12.16 6.04
N GLN A 438 -16.68 12.35 5.04
CA GLN A 438 -17.20 13.65 4.60
C GLN A 438 -18.54 13.44 3.89
N GLU A 439 -19.44 14.41 3.96
CA GLU A 439 -20.70 14.38 3.25
C GLU A 439 -20.51 14.16 1.75
N GLY A 440 -21.38 13.34 1.14
CA GLY A 440 -21.36 12.98 -0.27
C GLY A 440 -20.37 11.86 -0.64
N ARG A 441 -19.47 11.47 0.26
CA ARG A 441 -18.55 10.35 0.02
C ARG A 441 -19.17 9.01 0.40
N ARG A 442 -18.57 7.94 -0.07
CA ARG A 442 -19.01 6.57 0.25
C ARG A 442 -18.72 6.25 1.71
N ALA A 443 -19.61 5.48 2.31
CA ALA A 443 -19.42 4.93 3.65
C ALA A 443 -18.46 3.71 3.65
N ASP A 444 -17.30 3.89 3.04
CA ASP A 444 -16.17 2.96 3.09
C ASP A 444 -15.33 3.36 4.32
N LEU A 445 -15.43 2.56 5.39
CA LEU A 445 -14.98 2.94 6.74
C LEU A 445 -14.17 1.81 7.39
N ALA A 446 -13.38 2.15 8.41
CA ALA A 446 -12.78 1.18 9.31
C ALA A 446 -12.75 1.68 10.75
N THR A 447 -12.55 0.75 11.71
CA THR A 447 -12.22 1.11 13.09
C THR A 447 -10.86 0.54 13.48
N VAL A 448 -10.10 1.31 14.24
CA VAL A 448 -8.77 0.95 14.70
C VAL A 448 -8.62 1.23 16.20
N SER A 449 -8.17 0.23 16.98
CA SER A 449 -7.64 0.44 18.33
C SER A 449 -6.22 0.96 18.22
N ALA A 450 -6.05 2.28 18.26
CA ALA A 450 -4.78 2.94 17.95
C ALA A 450 -3.67 2.64 18.99
N ASP A 451 -4.05 2.36 20.23
CA ASP A 451 -3.13 2.07 21.34
C ASP A 451 -2.86 0.59 21.54
N ASP A 452 -3.73 -0.29 21.04
CA ASP A 452 -3.51 -1.71 21.09
C ASP A 452 -2.32 -2.12 20.22
N ALA A 453 -1.60 -3.14 20.68
CA ALA A 453 -0.44 -3.68 19.99
C ALA A 453 -0.57 -5.20 19.79
N PHE A 454 0.08 -5.69 18.75
CA PHE A 454 0.17 -7.12 18.44
C PHE A 454 1.54 -7.47 17.87
N VAL A 455 1.90 -8.75 17.96
CA VAL A 455 3.08 -9.29 17.27
C VAL A 455 2.64 -9.87 15.93
N VAL A 456 3.34 -9.56 14.86
CA VAL A 456 3.03 -10.08 13.54
C VAL A 456 3.37 -11.56 13.46
N LEU A 457 2.35 -12.40 13.41
CA LEU A 457 2.47 -13.84 13.18
C LEU A 457 2.06 -14.13 11.73
N PRO A 458 2.98 -14.60 10.86
CA PRO A 458 2.68 -14.80 9.44
C PRO A 458 1.43 -15.65 9.16
N ASP A 459 1.17 -16.67 9.98
CA ASP A 459 0.03 -17.57 9.81
C ASP A 459 -1.33 -16.89 10.05
N GLU A 460 -1.35 -15.76 10.79
CA GLU A 460 -2.55 -14.95 11.03
C GLU A 460 -2.86 -14.00 9.87
N LEU A 461 -1.92 -13.80 8.93
CA LEU A 461 -2.14 -12.94 7.78
C LEU A 461 -3.03 -13.62 6.74
N HIS A 462 -3.92 -12.85 6.12
CA HIS A 462 -4.86 -13.35 5.11
C HIS A 462 -4.26 -13.43 3.69
N GLN A 463 -3.09 -12.85 3.46
CA GLN A 463 -2.35 -13.01 2.20
C GLN A 463 -1.99 -14.48 1.95
N ARG A 464 -1.88 -14.87 0.67
CA ARG A 464 -1.64 -16.27 0.28
C ARG A 464 -0.32 -16.81 0.81
N ASN A 465 0.78 -16.14 0.53
CA ASN A 465 2.11 -16.57 0.95
C ASN A 465 2.45 -15.94 2.31
N LYS A 466 2.72 -16.78 3.30
CA LYS A 466 2.98 -16.37 4.69
C LYS A 466 4.41 -15.86 4.90
N VAL A 467 4.89 -15.04 3.96
CA VAL A 467 6.23 -14.45 3.96
C VAL A 467 6.09 -12.94 4.02
N THR A 468 6.66 -12.32 5.03
CA THR A 468 6.67 -10.87 5.20
C THR A 468 7.93 -10.41 5.92
N ALA A 469 8.42 -9.21 5.60
CA ALA A 469 9.53 -8.55 6.30
C ALA A 469 9.17 -8.09 7.72
N TYR A 470 7.90 -8.16 8.08
CA TYR A 470 7.41 -7.70 9.39
C TYR A 470 7.19 -8.84 10.41
N ALA A 471 7.48 -10.10 10.04
CA ALA A 471 7.33 -11.23 10.94
C ALA A 471 8.02 -10.99 12.29
N GLN A 472 7.34 -11.32 13.38
CA GLN A 472 7.78 -11.14 14.77
C GLN A 472 7.98 -9.68 15.23
N ARG A 473 7.59 -8.68 14.43
CA ARG A 473 7.59 -7.28 14.86
C ARG A 473 6.35 -6.97 15.70
N ALA A 474 6.53 -6.24 16.78
CA ALA A 474 5.43 -5.66 17.54
C ALA A 474 4.97 -4.37 16.86
N LEU A 475 3.67 -4.28 16.55
CA LEU A 475 3.06 -3.14 15.88
C LEU A 475 1.89 -2.62 16.72
N ALA A 476 1.69 -1.30 16.73
CA ALA A 476 0.52 -0.64 17.29
C ALA A 476 -0.51 -0.35 16.20
N GLY A 477 -1.80 -0.25 16.60
CA GLY A 477 -2.89 0.04 15.68
C GLY A 477 -3.52 -1.24 15.14
N VAL A 478 -4.54 -1.72 15.83
CA VAL A 478 -5.27 -2.94 15.50
C VAL A 478 -6.55 -2.60 14.78
N VAL A 479 -6.66 -2.97 13.51
CA VAL A 479 -7.92 -2.85 12.76
C VAL A 479 -8.93 -3.85 13.32
N THR A 480 -10.09 -3.39 13.74
CA THR A 480 -11.12 -4.21 14.38
C THR A 480 -12.31 -4.51 13.48
N ARG A 481 -12.69 -3.56 12.61
CA ARG A 481 -13.75 -3.74 11.61
C ARG A 481 -13.49 -2.92 10.37
N THR A 482 -14.03 -3.37 9.26
CA THR A 482 -14.00 -2.65 7.96
C THR A 482 -15.36 -2.74 7.30
N TRP A 483 -15.83 -1.63 6.74
CA TRP A 483 -17.10 -1.54 6.02
C TRP A 483 -16.89 -1.01 4.61
N ILE A 484 -17.71 -1.49 3.68
CA ILE A 484 -17.83 -0.95 2.32
C ILE A 484 -19.28 -0.56 2.09
N GLY A 485 -19.53 0.70 1.76
CA GLY A 485 -20.88 1.23 1.61
C GLY A 485 -21.74 0.98 2.85
N GLY A 486 -21.19 1.12 4.06
CA GLY A 486 -21.87 0.88 5.33
C GLY A 486 -22.07 -0.59 5.70
N LYS A 487 -21.68 -1.55 4.86
CA LYS A 487 -21.79 -3.00 5.13
C LYS A 487 -20.48 -3.56 5.64
N PRO A 488 -20.47 -4.32 6.76
CA PRO A 488 -19.25 -4.89 7.30
C PRO A 488 -18.70 -5.96 6.36
N VAL A 489 -17.43 -5.80 5.96
CA VAL A 489 -16.68 -6.76 5.11
C VAL A 489 -15.60 -7.50 5.88
N TYR A 490 -15.23 -6.99 7.05
CA TYR A 490 -14.30 -7.63 7.96
C TYR A 490 -14.69 -7.33 9.42
N VAL A 491 -14.60 -8.36 10.25
CA VAL A 491 -14.74 -8.27 11.71
C VAL A 491 -13.58 -9.07 12.31
N ARG A 492 -12.76 -8.41 13.13
CA ARG A 492 -11.64 -9.07 13.80
C ARG A 492 -12.15 -10.18 14.72
N PRO A 493 -11.58 -11.39 14.67
CA PRO A 493 -11.93 -12.47 15.58
C PRO A 493 -11.68 -12.08 17.05
N ALA A 494 -12.62 -12.45 17.92
CA ALA A 494 -12.49 -12.21 19.38
C ALA A 494 -11.39 -13.07 20.01
N THR A 495 -11.07 -14.23 19.41
CA THR A 495 -10.00 -15.10 19.88
C THR A 495 -8.70 -14.69 19.20
N PRO A 496 -7.67 -14.28 19.96
CA PRO A 496 -6.36 -13.96 19.38
C PRO A 496 -5.61 -15.23 18.94
N HIS A 497 -4.64 -15.05 18.06
CA HIS A 497 -3.68 -16.09 17.62
C HIS A 497 -4.32 -17.31 16.94
N VAL A 498 -5.39 -17.07 16.17
CA VAL A 498 -5.97 -18.12 15.31
C VAL A 498 -5.40 -17.99 13.90
N PRO A 499 -4.78 -19.05 13.34
CA PRO A 499 -4.33 -19.04 11.95
C PRO A 499 -5.47 -18.67 11.00
N ALA A 500 -5.19 -17.84 9.99
CA ALA A 500 -6.20 -17.36 9.06
C ALA A 500 -6.98 -18.48 8.36
N VAL A 501 -6.34 -19.65 8.15
CA VAL A 501 -6.97 -20.83 7.54
C VAL A 501 -7.95 -21.57 8.44
N GLU A 502 -7.91 -21.30 9.75
CA GLU A 502 -8.78 -21.93 10.75
C GLU A 502 -9.97 -21.04 11.14
N LEU A 503 -10.03 -19.82 10.59
CA LEU A 503 -11.10 -18.88 10.89
C LEU A 503 -12.38 -19.28 10.13
N ASP A 504 -13.53 -19.08 10.80
CA ASP A 504 -14.84 -19.13 10.15
C ASP A 504 -14.98 -17.92 9.22
N ASP A 505 -14.89 -18.15 7.91
CA ASP A 505 -14.96 -17.12 6.88
C ASP A 505 -16.23 -16.26 7.00
N ASP A 506 -17.40 -16.84 7.27
CA ASP A 506 -18.65 -16.10 7.37
C ASP A 506 -18.71 -15.20 8.60
N ALA A 507 -18.03 -15.57 9.68
CA ALA A 507 -17.92 -14.75 10.88
C ALA A 507 -16.92 -13.60 10.73
N VAL A 508 -15.83 -13.82 10.00
CA VAL A 508 -14.75 -12.84 9.79
C VAL A 508 -15.03 -11.94 8.59
N PHE A 509 -15.65 -12.47 7.53
CA PHE A 509 -16.01 -11.76 6.30
C PHE A 509 -17.51 -11.86 6.02
N PRO A 510 -18.37 -11.21 6.84
CA PRO A 510 -19.80 -11.49 6.94
C PRO A 510 -20.63 -11.03 5.73
N ALA A 511 -20.11 -10.20 4.85
CA ALA A 511 -20.90 -9.69 3.74
C ALA A 511 -20.42 -10.22 2.38
N ASP A 512 -21.39 -10.70 1.59
CA ASP A 512 -21.28 -10.74 0.13
C ASP A 512 -21.47 -9.33 -0.42
N VAL A 513 -20.48 -8.48 -0.24
CA VAL A 513 -20.41 -7.23 -0.96
C VAL A 513 -19.90 -7.57 -2.35
N ARG A 514 -20.70 -7.27 -3.39
CA ARG A 514 -20.18 -7.29 -4.75
C ARG A 514 -19.32 -6.04 -4.90
N PRO A 515 -17.99 -6.15 -4.86
CA PRO A 515 -17.14 -5.02 -5.05
C PRO A 515 -17.34 -4.50 -6.47
N PHE A 516 -17.42 -3.19 -6.59
CA PHE A 516 -17.40 -2.57 -7.90
C PHE A 516 -15.99 -2.69 -8.47
N THR A 517 -15.86 -3.15 -9.72
CA THR A 517 -14.70 -2.77 -10.50
C THR A 517 -14.78 -1.26 -10.67
N LEU A 518 -13.85 -0.56 -10.06
CA LEU A 518 -13.79 0.90 -10.12
C LEU A 518 -13.49 1.33 -11.55
N ARG A 519 -14.18 2.38 -11.98
CA ARG A 519 -13.86 3.11 -13.20
C ARG A 519 -13.60 4.55 -12.79
N PRO A 520 -12.54 5.22 -13.33
CA PRO A 520 -12.32 6.65 -13.10
C PRO A 520 -13.48 7.50 -13.58
#